data_edb8be8dbffbca1b4e5f54b91ac7de0a
#
_entry.id   edb8be8dbffbca1b4e5f54b91ac7de0a
#
_cell.length_a   1.000
_cell.length_b   1.000
_cell.length_c   1.000
_cell.angle_alpha   90.00
_cell.angle_beta   90.00
_cell.angle_gamma   90.00
#
_symmetry.space_group_name_H-M   'P 1'
#
loop_
_entity.id
_entity.type
_entity.pdbx_description
1 polymer ?
#
loop_
_entity_poly.entity_id
_entity_poly.type
_entity_poly.pdbx_seq_one_letter_code
_entity_poly.pdbx_strand_id
1 'polypeptide(L)'
;MTFQLILRNSSPPSASPYRLLDGQGRELAWANAFLDAQRLRQLSLRSLRAYGYDLLHLARWLHLKRHRLAKIDQSILLDYVRYQLDQLPKPAPSTVNHRLAVLGCLYRFHYGCEIPGGKAHFHRSYTTRSPLGYGRSHRRVTTALRLRQPRCLVVPLSADQVARFWKSFRTFRDLAIVALMLLDGLRSCEVLQLQLEDLSFSEAHLCVLGKGNKKRLLPLPAEIIEVLQNYLRCERTLTNSPFLFVSWKGRRRGLPMTAAGLRSLFRHHRLSSKIPQANPHRFRHTFGSDMVRAGISLPALMHLMGHAQIHTTMRYVQLAPQDVWQEYARAVAQRVRLSSPETP
;
A
#
# COMPACT_ATOMS: atom_id res chain seq x y z
N MET A 1 9.11 -22.79 -23.88
CA MET A 1 9.61 -23.08 -22.50
C MET A 1 8.75 -22.37 -21.48
N THR A 2 8.30 -23.06 -20.44
CA THR A 2 7.40 -22.53 -19.41
C THR A 2 8.23 -22.13 -18.19
N PHE A 3 8.50 -20.84 -18.00
CA PHE A 3 9.15 -20.34 -16.78
C PHE A 3 8.14 -20.33 -15.64
N GLN A 4 8.60 -20.64 -14.42
CA GLN A 4 7.78 -20.74 -13.22
C GLN A 4 8.41 -19.97 -12.04
N LEU A 5 7.56 -19.39 -11.19
CA LEU A 5 7.95 -18.85 -9.88
C LEU A 5 7.40 -19.79 -8.82
N ILE A 6 8.30 -20.40 -8.04
CA ILE A 6 7.93 -21.31 -6.94
C ILE A 6 8.22 -20.67 -5.59
N LEU A 7 7.54 -21.16 -4.55
CA LEU A 7 7.82 -20.85 -3.16
C LEU A 7 8.45 -22.08 -2.52
N ARG A 8 9.68 -21.96 -2.01
CA ARG A 8 10.36 -23.00 -1.23
C ARG A 8 10.12 -22.76 0.26
N ASN A 9 9.62 -23.75 0.96
CA ASN A 9 9.33 -23.64 2.40
C ASN A 9 10.60 -23.73 3.28
N SER A 10 11.67 -24.35 2.76
CA SER A 10 12.94 -24.55 3.46
C SER A 10 14.08 -23.81 2.75
N SER A 11 14.04 -22.47 2.74
CA SER A 11 15.16 -21.66 2.27
C SER A 11 15.96 -21.13 3.46
N PRO A 12 17.30 -21.02 3.36
CA PRO A 12 18.10 -20.37 4.40
C PRO A 12 17.60 -18.93 4.63
N PRO A 13 17.76 -18.37 5.84
CA PRO A 13 17.33 -17.00 6.15
C PRO A 13 17.90 -15.92 5.23
N SER A 14 19.08 -16.16 4.69
CA SER A 14 19.80 -15.29 3.75
C SER A 14 19.27 -15.36 2.31
N ALA A 15 18.55 -16.43 1.96
CA ALA A 15 18.04 -16.64 0.62
C ALA A 15 16.55 -16.28 0.50
N SER A 16 16.14 -15.84 -0.69
CA SER A 16 14.73 -15.62 -1.00
C SER A 16 13.99 -16.97 -1.04
N PRO A 17 12.80 -17.08 -0.42
CA PRO A 17 11.99 -18.28 -0.58
C PRO A 17 11.36 -18.39 -1.97
N TYR A 18 11.33 -17.29 -2.74
CA TYR A 18 10.83 -17.29 -4.11
C TYR A 18 11.97 -17.59 -5.09
N ARG A 19 11.77 -18.61 -5.95
CA ARG A 19 12.73 -19.06 -6.94
C ARG A 19 12.12 -19.05 -8.33
N LEU A 20 12.86 -18.51 -9.31
CA LEU A 20 12.52 -18.63 -10.72
C LEU A 20 13.20 -19.85 -11.32
N LEU A 21 12.40 -20.66 -12.01
CA LEU A 21 12.85 -21.85 -12.72
C LEU A 21 12.56 -21.73 -14.21
N ASP A 22 13.41 -22.31 -15.04
CA ASP A 22 13.17 -22.49 -16.46
C ASP A 22 12.22 -23.69 -16.73
N GLY A 23 11.89 -23.94 -17.99
CA GLY A 23 11.00 -25.05 -18.37
C GLY A 23 11.56 -26.44 -18.13
N GLN A 24 12.83 -26.56 -17.76
CA GLN A 24 13.49 -27.82 -17.37
C GLN A 24 13.67 -27.94 -15.85
N GLY A 25 13.09 -26.98 -15.07
CA GLY A 25 13.19 -26.97 -13.62
C GLY A 25 14.53 -26.44 -13.08
N ARG A 26 15.42 -25.90 -13.94
CA ARG A 26 16.70 -25.32 -13.51
C ARG A 26 16.52 -23.88 -13.05
N GLU A 27 17.28 -23.48 -12.04
CA GLU A 27 17.22 -22.11 -11.49
C GLU A 27 17.77 -21.09 -12.49
N LEU A 28 17.05 -19.94 -12.60
CA LEU A 28 17.53 -18.78 -13.33
C LEU A 28 18.48 -17.98 -12.43
N ALA A 29 19.79 -18.29 -12.55
CA ALA A 29 20.83 -17.74 -11.67
C ALA A 29 20.78 -16.21 -11.55
N TRP A 30 20.65 -15.48 -12.65
CA TRP A 30 20.60 -14.01 -12.64
C TRP A 30 19.42 -13.44 -11.86
N ALA A 31 18.24 -14.08 -11.94
CA ALA A 31 17.05 -13.65 -11.24
C ALA A 31 17.09 -14.01 -9.76
N ASN A 32 17.55 -15.21 -9.45
CA ASN A 32 17.60 -15.72 -8.08
C ASN A 32 18.67 -15.02 -7.25
N ALA A 33 19.86 -14.74 -7.82
CA ALA A 33 20.89 -13.93 -7.16
C ALA A 33 20.38 -12.53 -6.79
N PHE A 34 19.62 -11.89 -7.66
CA PHE A 34 19.00 -10.60 -7.36
C PHE A 34 17.95 -10.71 -6.24
N LEU A 35 17.08 -11.73 -6.26
CA LEU A 35 16.09 -11.94 -5.19
C LEU A 35 16.76 -12.21 -3.84
N ASP A 36 17.87 -12.94 -3.81
CA ASP A 36 18.67 -13.18 -2.60
C ASP A 36 19.26 -11.87 -2.06
N ALA A 37 19.85 -11.05 -2.93
CA ALA A 37 20.34 -9.73 -2.55
C ALA A 37 19.23 -8.84 -1.99
N GLN A 38 18.02 -8.89 -2.55
CA GLN A 38 16.88 -8.15 -1.99
C GLN A 38 16.42 -8.73 -0.64
N ARG A 39 16.55 -10.04 -0.42
CA ARG A 39 16.27 -10.67 0.88
C ARG A 39 17.26 -10.21 1.95
N LEU A 40 18.55 -10.16 1.64
CA LEU A 40 19.60 -9.61 2.52
C LEU A 40 19.32 -8.14 2.88
N ARG A 41 18.75 -7.36 1.96
CA ARG A 41 18.28 -5.99 2.22
C ARG A 41 17.00 -5.94 3.03
N GLN A 42 16.54 -7.05 3.58
CA GLN A 42 15.34 -7.18 4.41
C GLN A 42 14.03 -6.77 3.73
N LEU A 43 13.93 -6.95 2.40
CA LEU A 43 12.65 -6.75 1.73
C LEU A 43 11.60 -7.75 2.26
N SER A 44 10.38 -7.28 2.42
CA SER A 44 9.26 -8.11 2.87
C SER A 44 9.00 -9.26 1.87
N LEU A 45 8.50 -10.40 2.37
CA LEU A 45 8.12 -11.53 1.53
C LEU A 45 7.13 -11.15 0.43
N ARG A 46 6.24 -10.19 0.71
CA ARG A 46 5.31 -9.66 -0.29
C ARG A 46 6.04 -8.90 -1.40
N SER A 47 7.05 -8.10 -1.06
CA SER A 47 7.86 -7.38 -2.05
C SER A 47 8.70 -8.35 -2.89
N LEU A 48 9.32 -9.36 -2.26
CA LEU A 48 10.07 -10.40 -2.97
C LEU A 48 9.18 -11.17 -3.94
N ARG A 49 7.95 -11.51 -3.52
CA ARG A 49 6.97 -12.14 -4.41
C ARG A 49 6.62 -11.27 -5.61
N ALA A 50 6.38 -9.98 -5.39
CA ALA A 50 6.08 -9.04 -6.47
C ALA A 50 7.25 -8.96 -7.47
N TYR A 51 8.46 -8.79 -6.96
CA TYR A 51 9.69 -8.81 -7.78
C TYR A 51 9.83 -10.13 -8.55
N GLY A 52 9.57 -11.26 -7.91
CA GLY A 52 9.59 -12.58 -8.57
C GLY A 52 8.65 -12.65 -9.77
N TYR A 53 7.42 -12.15 -9.66
CA TYR A 53 6.48 -12.11 -10.79
C TYR A 53 6.92 -11.13 -11.90
N ASP A 54 7.52 -10.00 -11.56
CA ASP A 54 8.04 -9.07 -12.55
C ASP A 54 9.24 -9.66 -13.30
N LEU A 55 10.13 -10.35 -12.58
CA LEU A 55 11.25 -11.08 -13.18
C LEU A 55 10.79 -12.26 -14.04
N LEU A 56 9.74 -12.97 -13.60
CA LEU A 56 9.12 -14.03 -14.39
C LEU A 56 8.59 -13.50 -15.72
N HIS A 57 7.91 -12.36 -15.69
CA HIS A 57 7.41 -11.71 -16.90
C HIS A 57 8.56 -11.28 -17.81
N LEU A 58 9.62 -10.71 -17.24
CA LEU A 58 10.83 -10.34 -17.98
C LEU A 58 11.51 -11.56 -18.61
N ALA A 59 11.70 -12.65 -17.84
CA ALA A 59 12.34 -13.87 -18.34
C ALA A 59 11.60 -14.48 -19.55
N ARG A 60 10.28 -14.52 -19.46
CA ARG A 60 9.43 -14.98 -20.56
C ARG A 60 9.60 -14.12 -21.83
N TRP A 61 9.63 -12.79 -21.65
CA TRP A 61 9.81 -11.87 -22.77
C TRP A 61 11.21 -11.96 -23.39
N LEU A 62 12.27 -11.99 -22.56
CA LEU A 62 13.65 -12.15 -23.02
C LEU A 62 13.82 -13.44 -23.84
N HIS A 63 13.23 -14.54 -23.37
CA HIS A 63 13.26 -15.80 -24.09
C HIS A 63 12.48 -15.72 -25.42
N LEU A 64 11.28 -15.15 -25.40
CA LEU A 64 10.43 -15.00 -26.60
C LEU A 64 11.13 -14.18 -27.69
N LYS A 65 11.78 -13.09 -27.30
CA LYS A 65 12.46 -12.16 -28.22
C LYS A 65 13.94 -12.50 -28.43
N ARG A 66 14.44 -13.58 -27.83
CA ARG A 66 15.86 -14.01 -27.87
C ARG A 66 16.84 -12.92 -27.44
N HIS A 67 16.41 -12.03 -26.53
CA HIS A 67 17.29 -11.02 -25.94
C HIS A 67 18.06 -11.57 -24.73
N ARG A 68 19.26 -11.01 -24.54
CA ARG A 68 20.09 -11.26 -23.33
C ARG A 68 20.03 -10.05 -22.40
N LEU A 69 20.00 -10.29 -21.10
CA LEU A 69 19.95 -9.22 -20.08
C LEU A 69 21.06 -8.17 -20.28
N ALA A 70 22.29 -8.63 -20.61
CA ALA A 70 23.45 -7.78 -20.82
C ALA A 70 23.33 -6.80 -22.02
N LYS A 71 22.48 -7.12 -22.98
CA LYS A 71 22.30 -6.32 -24.20
C LYS A 71 21.10 -5.37 -24.16
N ILE A 72 20.44 -5.27 -22.99
CA ILE A 72 19.29 -4.38 -22.84
C ILE A 72 19.78 -2.93 -22.87
N ASP A 73 19.21 -2.17 -23.81
CA ASP A 73 19.31 -0.73 -23.94
C ASP A 73 17.92 -0.08 -23.94
N GLN A 74 17.83 1.22 -24.10
CA GLN A 74 16.52 1.91 -24.11
C GLN A 74 15.64 1.52 -25.31
N SER A 75 16.22 1.12 -26.44
CA SER A 75 15.43 0.68 -27.62
C SER A 75 14.73 -0.64 -27.31
N ILE A 76 15.46 -1.58 -26.71
CA ILE A 76 14.93 -2.87 -26.23
C ILE A 76 13.90 -2.66 -25.12
N LEU A 77 14.10 -1.66 -24.24
CA LEU A 77 13.08 -1.29 -23.24
C LEU A 77 11.78 -0.79 -23.88
N LEU A 78 11.85 -0.01 -24.94
CA LEU A 78 10.66 0.43 -25.70
C LEU A 78 9.90 -0.77 -26.25
N ASP A 79 10.61 -1.76 -26.81
CA ASP A 79 9.98 -2.98 -27.31
C ASP A 79 9.36 -3.81 -26.17
N TYR A 80 9.99 -3.83 -25.01
CA TYR A 80 9.41 -4.45 -23.81
C TYR A 80 8.13 -3.77 -23.34
N VAL A 81 8.07 -2.44 -23.44
CA VAL A 81 6.84 -1.68 -23.11
C VAL A 81 5.76 -1.93 -24.14
N ARG A 82 6.07 -1.88 -25.46
CA ARG A 82 5.12 -2.20 -26.54
C ARG A 82 4.53 -3.59 -26.32
N TYR A 83 5.39 -4.60 -26.14
CA TYR A 83 4.95 -5.97 -25.87
C TYR A 83 3.95 -6.07 -24.71
N GLN A 84 4.16 -5.31 -23.63
CA GLN A 84 3.25 -5.31 -22.49
C GLN A 84 1.91 -4.62 -22.82
N LEU A 85 1.95 -3.54 -23.59
CA LEU A 85 0.75 -2.78 -23.94
C LEU A 85 -0.15 -3.51 -24.95
N ASP A 86 0.45 -4.43 -25.73
CA ASP A 86 -0.25 -5.25 -26.72
C ASP A 86 -0.89 -6.51 -26.10
N GLN A 87 -0.64 -6.79 -24.81
CA GLN A 87 -1.25 -7.93 -24.12
C GLN A 87 -2.72 -7.69 -23.79
N LEU A 88 -3.51 -8.75 -23.84
CA LEU A 88 -4.90 -8.77 -23.38
C LEU A 88 -5.04 -9.73 -22.18
N PRO A 89 -5.58 -9.27 -21.01
CA PRO A 89 -5.99 -7.89 -20.73
C PRO A 89 -4.79 -6.93 -20.60
N LYS A 90 -4.97 -5.70 -21.07
CA LYS A 90 -3.91 -4.67 -21.02
C LYS A 90 -3.50 -4.37 -19.57
N PRO A 91 -2.20 -4.44 -19.23
CA PRO A 91 -1.75 -4.13 -17.89
C PRO A 91 -1.91 -2.64 -17.55
N ALA A 92 -2.19 -2.33 -16.29
CA ALA A 92 -2.26 -0.95 -15.82
C ALA A 92 -0.89 -0.26 -15.97
N PRO A 93 -0.86 1.06 -16.25
CA PRO A 93 0.40 1.83 -16.35
C PRO A 93 1.29 1.70 -15.11
N SER A 94 0.68 1.58 -13.91
CA SER A 94 1.40 1.33 -12.67
C SER A 94 2.16 0.01 -12.67
N THR A 95 1.58 -1.05 -13.23
CA THR A 95 2.20 -2.37 -13.34
C THR A 95 3.40 -2.33 -14.29
N VAL A 96 3.25 -1.69 -15.45
CA VAL A 96 4.36 -1.52 -16.41
C VAL A 96 5.49 -0.72 -15.77
N ASN A 97 5.17 0.39 -15.12
CA ASN A 97 6.16 1.23 -14.42
C ASN A 97 6.87 0.48 -13.28
N HIS A 98 6.18 -0.41 -12.56
CA HIS A 98 6.79 -1.23 -11.53
C HIS A 98 7.78 -2.22 -12.13
N ARG A 99 7.41 -2.91 -13.22
CA ARG A 99 8.30 -3.83 -13.95
C ARG A 99 9.55 -3.13 -14.47
N LEU A 100 9.40 -1.91 -15.02
CA LEU A 100 10.54 -1.10 -15.46
C LEU A 100 11.47 -0.70 -14.29
N ALA A 101 10.89 -0.36 -13.13
CA ALA A 101 11.67 -0.04 -11.94
C ALA A 101 12.43 -1.27 -11.41
N VAL A 102 11.80 -2.46 -11.40
CA VAL A 102 12.46 -3.71 -11.00
C VAL A 102 13.58 -4.06 -11.98
N LEU A 103 13.35 -3.90 -13.29
CA LEU A 103 14.38 -4.13 -14.31
C LEU A 103 15.57 -3.17 -14.14
N GLY A 104 15.33 -1.89 -13.88
CA GLY A 104 16.41 -0.93 -13.59
C GLY A 104 17.21 -1.30 -12.33
N CYS A 105 16.54 -1.78 -11.27
CA CYS A 105 17.22 -2.29 -10.08
C CYS A 105 18.02 -3.56 -10.36
N LEU A 106 17.48 -4.48 -11.14
CA LEU A 106 18.16 -5.70 -11.57
C LEU A 106 19.40 -5.40 -12.40
N TYR A 107 19.28 -4.48 -13.37
CA TYR A 107 20.39 -4.10 -14.25
C TYR A 107 21.53 -3.48 -13.46
N ARG A 108 21.23 -2.55 -12.54
CA ARG A 108 22.22 -1.97 -11.62
C ARG A 108 22.87 -3.02 -10.73
N PHE A 109 22.13 -4.00 -10.28
CA PHE A 109 22.67 -5.07 -9.45
C PHE A 109 23.72 -5.91 -10.20
N HIS A 110 23.47 -6.23 -11.48
CA HIS A 110 24.37 -7.07 -12.26
C HIS A 110 25.52 -6.32 -12.93
N TYR A 111 25.31 -5.06 -13.31
CA TYR A 111 26.25 -4.31 -14.17
C TYR A 111 26.78 -3.02 -13.50
N GLY A 112 26.33 -2.67 -12.31
CA GLY A 112 26.78 -1.47 -11.58
C GLY A 112 26.37 -0.14 -12.19
N CYS A 113 25.68 -0.14 -13.34
CA CYS A 113 25.33 1.07 -14.08
C CYS A 113 23.83 1.12 -14.42
N GLU A 114 23.36 2.27 -14.88
CA GLU A 114 22.00 2.42 -15.43
C GLU A 114 21.94 1.79 -16.81
N ILE A 115 20.72 1.44 -17.25
CA ILE A 115 20.48 0.88 -18.58
C ILE A 115 20.95 1.88 -19.65
N PRO A 116 21.81 1.48 -20.60
CA PRO A 116 22.36 2.37 -21.60
C PRO A 116 21.29 3.08 -22.43
N GLY A 117 21.55 4.34 -22.81
CA GLY A 117 20.59 5.18 -23.53
C GLY A 117 20.23 4.70 -24.95
N GLY A 118 21.10 3.93 -25.59
CA GLY A 118 20.91 3.51 -26.98
C GLY A 118 20.76 4.71 -27.93
N LYS A 119 20.13 4.49 -29.10
CA LYS A 119 19.82 5.54 -30.08
C LYS A 119 18.59 6.40 -29.71
N ALA A 120 17.78 5.97 -28.76
CA ALA A 120 16.58 6.68 -28.29
C ALA A 120 16.87 7.39 -26.99
N HIS A 121 17.00 8.71 -27.03
CA HIS A 121 17.30 9.54 -25.86
C HIS A 121 16.00 10.05 -25.21
N PHE A 122 15.53 9.37 -24.18
CA PHE A 122 14.54 9.90 -23.25
C PHE A 122 15.22 10.35 -21.94
N HIS A 123 16.00 11.43 -22.02
CA HIS A 123 16.58 12.02 -20.83
C HIS A 123 15.66 13.10 -20.27
N ARG A 124 15.15 12.88 -19.10
CA ARG A 124 14.53 13.92 -18.30
C ARG A 124 15.52 14.35 -17.24
N SER A 125 16.19 15.47 -17.45
CA SER A 125 16.94 16.13 -16.38
C SER A 125 15.97 17.05 -15.62
N TYR A 126 15.89 16.91 -14.32
CA TYR A 126 15.24 17.90 -13.48
C TYR A 126 16.15 18.26 -12.32
N THR A 127 16.16 19.53 -12.03
CA THR A 127 16.87 20.07 -10.88
C THR A 127 15.92 20.04 -9.68
N THR A 128 16.24 19.23 -8.69
CA THR A 128 15.53 19.32 -7.41
C THR A 128 16.10 20.52 -6.65
N ARG A 129 15.38 21.63 -6.64
CA ARG A 129 15.63 22.73 -5.70
C ARG A 129 14.96 22.38 -4.37
N SER A 130 15.66 22.67 -3.26
CA SER A 130 15.01 22.67 -1.95
C SER A 130 13.82 23.64 -1.99
N PRO A 131 12.68 23.30 -1.40
CA PRO A 131 11.54 24.23 -1.29
C PRO A 131 11.91 25.56 -0.62
N LEU A 132 12.96 25.56 0.20
CA LEU A 132 13.47 26.74 0.92
C LEU A 132 14.63 27.45 0.21
N GLY A 133 14.98 27.06 -1.02
CA GLY A 133 16.04 27.71 -1.80
C GLY A 133 17.48 27.46 -1.32
N TYR A 134 17.67 26.77 -0.19
CA TYR A 134 18.97 26.46 0.37
C TYR A 134 19.37 25.02 0.01
N GLY A 135 20.55 24.85 -0.56
CA GLY A 135 21.15 23.56 -0.87
C GLY A 135 21.67 23.43 -2.31
N ARG A 136 22.64 22.54 -2.50
CA ARG A 136 23.19 22.23 -3.83
C ARG A 136 22.11 21.55 -4.68
N SER A 137 21.83 22.11 -5.85
CA SER A 137 20.97 21.48 -6.84
C SER A 137 21.62 20.19 -7.35
N HIS A 138 21.03 19.05 -7.07
CA HIS A 138 21.46 17.78 -7.64
C HIS A 138 20.73 17.54 -8.97
N ARG A 139 21.48 17.56 -10.06
CA ARG A 139 20.97 17.15 -11.37
C ARG A 139 20.83 15.63 -11.38
N ARG A 140 19.62 15.13 -11.23
CA ARG A 140 19.34 13.71 -11.43
C ARG A 140 18.95 13.49 -12.88
N VAL A 141 19.81 12.80 -13.61
CA VAL A 141 19.46 12.24 -14.91
C VAL A 141 18.75 10.90 -14.63
N THR A 142 17.47 10.84 -14.90
CA THR A 142 16.75 9.57 -14.85
C THR A 142 16.39 9.15 -16.25
N THR A 143 16.77 7.95 -16.65
CA THR A 143 16.19 7.27 -17.81
C THR A 143 14.74 6.99 -17.51
N ALA A 144 13.89 7.93 -17.87
CA ALA A 144 12.50 7.90 -17.42
C ALA A 144 11.57 7.41 -18.53
N LEU A 145 11.80 6.20 -19.03
CA LEU A 145 10.73 5.52 -19.75
C LEU A 145 9.66 5.12 -18.73
N ARG A 146 8.71 6.01 -18.49
CA ARG A 146 7.57 5.79 -17.61
C ARG A 146 6.28 6.14 -18.34
N LEU A 147 5.31 5.24 -18.23
CA LEU A 147 3.97 5.53 -18.70
C LEU A 147 3.31 6.57 -17.80
N ARG A 148 2.64 7.53 -18.42
CA ARG A 148 1.83 8.51 -17.69
C ARG A 148 0.71 7.78 -16.95
N GLN A 149 0.59 8.02 -15.67
CA GLN A 149 -0.51 7.50 -14.86
C GLN A 149 -1.57 8.59 -14.73
N PRO A 150 -2.84 8.30 -15.02
CA PRO A 150 -3.90 9.23 -14.69
C PRO A 150 -3.94 9.41 -13.17
N ARG A 151 -4.04 10.65 -12.73
CA ARG A 151 -4.28 10.95 -11.31
C ARG A 151 -5.74 10.59 -11.02
N CYS A 152 -5.98 9.38 -10.55
CA CYS A 152 -7.30 9.04 -10.04
C CYS A 152 -7.52 9.71 -8.70
N LEU A 153 -8.50 10.59 -8.64
CA LEU A 153 -9.02 11.12 -7.39
C LEU A 153 -9.60 9.96 -6.59
N VAL A 154 -9.16 9.83 -5.35
CA VAL A 154 -9.74 8.82 -4.46
C VAL A 154 -11.02 9.43 -3.87
N VAL A 155 -12.16 9.04 -4.43
CA VAL A 155 -13.46 9.44 -3.91
C VAL A 155 -13.74 8.65 -2.62
N PRO A 156 -13.90 9.29 -1.44
CA PRO A 156 -14.29 8.62 -0.21
C PRO A 156 -15.70 8.02 -0.34
N LEU A 157 -16.07 7.14 0.59
CA LEU A 157 -17.44 6.69 0.71
C LEU A 157 -18.30 7.83 1.31
N SER A 158 -19.52 8.00 0.81
CA SER A 158 -20.48 8.91 1.43
C SER A 158 -20.98 8.35 2.76
N ALA A 159 -21.50 9.21 3.64
CA ALA A 159 -22.08 8.81 4.92
C ALA A 159 -23.18 7.75 4.75
N ASP A 160 -24.04 7.89 3.73
CA ASP A 160 -25.08 6.90 3.39
C ASP A 160 -24.48 5.56 2.96
N GLN A 161 -23.42 5.57 2.16
CA GLN A 161 -22.72 4.33 1.77
C GLN A 161 -22.08 3.64 2.98
N VAL A 162 -21.46 4.40 3.86
CA VAL A 162 -20.91 3.88 5.12
C VAL A 162 -22.02 3.27 5.96
N ALA A 163 -23.13 3.96 6.18
CA ALA A 163 -24.25 3.49 6.97
C ALA A 163 -24.87 2.20 6.40
N ARG A 164 -25.08 2.13 5.08
CA ARG A 164 -25.60 0.92 4.42
C ARG A 164 -24.62 -0.26 4.54
N PHE A 165 -23.33 -0.01 4.38
CA PHE A 165 -22.33 -1.05 4.55
C PHE A 165 -22.26 -1.52 5.99
N TRP A 166 -22.35 -0.60 6.96
CA TRP A 166 -22.38 -0.89 8.38
C TRP A 166 -23.57 -1.79 8.78
N LYS A 167 -24.74 -1.51 8.27
CA LYS A 167 -25.95 -2.31 8.49
C LYS A 167 -25.87 -3.74 7.92
N SER A 168 -24.90 -4.02 7.06
CA SER A 168 -24.71 -5.37 6.49
C SER A 168 -24.03 -6.34 7.44
N PHE A 169 -23.40 -5.85 8.53
CA PHE A 169 -22.70 -6.71 9.48
C PHE A 169 -23.65 -7.47 10.38
N ARG A 170 -23.28 -8.72 10.67
CA ARG A 170 -23.98 -9.63 11.56
C ARG A 170 -23.11 -10.11 12.72
N THR A 171 -21.83 -9.72 12.74
CA THR A 171 -20.84 -10.18 13.73
C THR A 171 -20.04 -9.00 14.24
N PHE A 172 -19.74 -9.01 15.53
CA PHE A 172 -18.87 -8.01 16.16
C PHE A 172 -17.45 -8.06 15.60
N ARG A 173 -16.96 -9.25 15.22
CA ARG A 173 -15.64 -9.38 14.57
C ARG A 173 -15.54 -8.56 13.28
N ASP A 174 -16.49 -8.74 12.38
CA ASP A 174 -16.45 -8.11 11.06
C ASP A 174 -16.67 -6.59 11.20
N LEU A 175 -17.52 -6.20 12.14
CA LEU A 175 -17.76 -4.83 12.51
C LEU A 175 -16.50 -4.17 13.10
N ALA A 176 -15.81 -4.82 14.06
CA ALA A 176 -14.57 -4.33 14.65
C ALA A 176 -13.46 -4.13 13.59
N ILE A 177 -13.31 -5.09 12.67
CA ILE A 177 -12.33 -4.99 11.58
C ILE A 177 -12.56 -3.73 10.74
N VAL A 178 -13.80 -3.45 10.38
CA VAL A 178 -14.14 -2.30 9.53
C VAL A 178 -14.10 -1.01 10.34
N ALA A 179 -14.52 -1.03 11.62
CA ALA A 179 -14.41 0.11 12.52
C ALA A 179 -12.96 0.60 12.64
N LEU A 180 -12.00 -0.29 12.89
CA LEU A 180 -10.57 0.05 12.93
C LEU A 180 -10.04 0.64 11.62
N MET A 181 -10.61 0.26 10.47
CA MET A 181 -10.22 0.84 9.17
C MET A 181 -10.88 2.20 8.92
N LEU A 182 -12.10 2.40 9.39
CA LEU A 182 -12.91 3.60 9.15
C LEU A 182 -12.65 4.70 10.16
N LEU A 183 -12.47 4.36 11.44
CA LEU A 183 -12.36 5.33 12.54
C LEU A 183 -10.90 5.56 12.97
N ASP A 184 -10.01 4.57 12.81
CA ASP A 184 -8.58 4.69 13.13
C ASP A 184 -7.68 4.64 11.88
N GLY A 185 -8.27 4.43 10.72
CA GLY A 185 -7.55 4.44 9.45
C GLY A 185 -6.52 3.33 9.25
N LEU A 186 -6.66 2.17 9.91
CA LEU A 186 -5.70 1.07 9.80
C LEU A 186 -5.64 0.47 8.40
N ARG A 187 -4.45 -0.03 8.03
CA ARG A 187 -4.28 -0.83 6.81
C ARG A 187 -4.73 -2.28 7.06
N SER A 188 -5.15 -2.96 5.99
CA SER A 188 -5.53 -4.38 6.06
C SER A 188 -4.48 -5.27 6.72
N CYS A 189 -3.20 -5.04 6.43
CA CYS A 189 -2.12 -5.82 7.02
C CYS A 189 -1.89 -5.48 8.49
N GLU A 190 -2.11 -4.24 8.89
CA GLU A 190 -2.02 -3.80 10.28
C GLU A 190 -3.12 -4.46 11.10
N VAL A 191 -4.39 -4.40 10.64
CA VAL A 191 -5.52 -5.07 11.31
C VAL A 191 -5.29 -6.58 11.46
N LEU A 192 -4.76 -7.24 10.43
CA LEU A 192 -4.51 -8.68 10.47
C LEU A 192 -3.32 -9.09 11.35
N GLN A 193 -2.45 -8.14 11.69
CA GLN A 193 -1.27 -8.37 12.52
C GLN A 193 -1.49 -7.98 13.99
N LEU A 194 -2.62 -7.33 14.33
CA LEU A 194 -2.94 -6.98 15.71
C LEU A 194 -2.96 -8.20 16.62
N GLN A 195 -2.35 -8.06 17.77
CA GLN A 195 -2.35 -9.03 18.85
C GLN A 195 -3.20 -8.54 20.02
N LEU A 196 -3.55 -9.43 20.94
CA LEU A 196 -4.32 -9.06 22.13
C LEU A 196 -3.56 -8.07 23.02
N GLU A 197 -2.23 -8.22 23.09
CA GLU A 197 -1.35 -7.35 23.85
C GLU A 197 -1.21 -5.93 23.28
N ASP A 198 -1.58 -5.73 22.02
CA ASP A 198 -1.58 -4.40 21.39
C ASP A 198 -2.72 -3.51 21.86
N LEU A 199 -3.71 -4.05 22.58
CA LEU A 199 -4.90 -3.36 23.06
C LEU A 199 -4.76 -2.98 24.54
N SER A 200 -4.94 -1.70 24.84
CA SER A 200 -5.14 -1.21 26.21
C SER A 200 -6.50 -0.55 26.32
N PHE A 201 -7.49 -1.28 26.87
CA PHE A 201 -8.83 -0.73 27.06
C PHE A 201 -8.88 0.28 28.21
N SER A 202 -8.02 0.11 29.25
CA SER A 202 -7.94 1.01 30.39
C SER A 202 -7.38 2.39 30.01
N GLU A 203 -6.44 2.40 29.07
CA GLU A 203 -5.79 3.61 28.57
C GLU A 203 -6.38 4.09 27.24
N ALA A 204 -7.43 3.41 26.76
CA ALA A 204 -8.12 3.71 25.52
C ALA A 204 -7.16 3.90 24.32
N HIS A 205 -6.18 3.02 24.18
CA HIS A 205 -5.24 3.07 23.04
C HIS A 205 -4.94 1.70 22.41
N LEU A 206 -4.46 1.76 21.19
CA LEU A 206 -4.04 0.63 20.36
C LEU A 206 -2.62 0.85 19.85
N CYS A 207 -1.72 -0.12 20.05
CA CYS A 207 -0.37 -0.12 19.51
C CYS A 207 -0.38 -0.78 18.12
N VAL A 208 0.02 -0.06 17.08
CA VAL A 208 0.01 -0.58 15.70
C VAL A 208 1.41 -0.67 15.14
N LEU A 209 1.78 -1.86 14.66
CA LEU A 209 3.03 -2.10 13.96
C LEU A 209 2.90 -1.75 12.48
N GLY A 210 3.55 -0.66 12.06
CA GLY A 210 3.53 -0.17 10.69
C GLY A 210 4.67 -0.71 9.83
N LYS A 211 4.76 -0.19 8.60
CA LYS A 211 5.83 -0.53 7.66
C LYS A 211 7.22 -0.17 8.22
N GLY A 212 8.16 -1.09 8.13
CA GLY A 212 9.53 -0.90 8.64
C GLY A 212 9.64 -1.06 10.15
N ASN A 213 8.76 -1.85 10.74
CA ASN A 213 8.73 -2.18 12.17
C ASN A 213 8.54 -0.97 13.10
N LYS A 214 7.91 0.11 12.60
CA LYS A 214 7.64 1.32 13.38
C LYS A 214 6.33 1.16 14.12
N LYS A 215 6.38 1.20 15.45
CA LYS A 215 5.20 1.22 16.31
C LYS A 215 4.61 2.63 16.39
N ARG A 216 3.29 2.73 16.44
CA ARG A 216 2.56 3.96 16.75
C ARG A 216 1.37 3.65 17.63
N LEU A 217 1.07 4.58 18.53
CA LEU A 217 -0.13 4.52 19.37
C LEU A 217 -1.27 5.26 18.66
N LEU A 218 -2.45 4.65 18.69
CA LEU A 218 -3.68 5.24 18.18
C LEU A 218 -4.70 5.30 19.32
N PRO A 219 -5.47 6.39 19.46
CA PRO A 219 -6.57 6.42 20.40
C PRO A 219 -7.64 5.42 19.98
N LEU A 220 -8.30 4.78 20.93
CA LEU A 220 -9.47 3.93 20.71
C LEU A 220 -10.73 4.68 21.13
N PRO A 221 -11.58 5.11 20.23
CA PRO A 221 -12.90 5.64 20.54
C PRO A 221 -13.76 4.63 21.31
N ALA A 222 -14.66 5.12 22.16
CA ALA A 222 -15.53 4.28 22.99
C ALA A 222 -16.33 3.26 22.17
N GLU A 223 -16.79 3.65 20.99
CA GLU A 223 -17.55 2.82 20.07
C GLU A 223 -16.72 1.63 19.55
N ILE A 224 -15.42 1.82 19.32
CA ILE A 224 -14.51 0.72 18.92
C ILE A 224 -14.25 -0.18 20.13
N ILE A 225 -14.04 0.38 21.31
CA ILE A 225 -13.82 -0.38 22.55
C ILE A 225 -15.02 -1.33 22.78
N GLU A 226 -16.23 -0.81 22.73
CA GLU A 226 -17.45 -1.60 22.94
C GLU A 226 -17.54 -2.77 21.92
N VAL A 227 -17.36 -2.50 20.65
CA VAL A 227 -17.41 -3.53 19.61
C VAL A 227 -16.32 -4.58 19.80
N LEU A 228 -15.10 -4.17 20.15
CA LEU A 228 -13.98 -5.08 20.41
C LEU A 228 -14.25 -5.95 21.65
N GLN A 229 -14.77 -5.38 22.73
CA GLN A 229 -15.12 -6.12 23.95
C GLN A 229 -16.22 -7.14 23.67
N ASN A 230 -17.24 -6.77 22.90
CA ASN A 230 -18.30 -7.69 22.49
C ASN A 230 -17.77 -8.82 21.62
N TYR A 231 -16.88 -8.51 20.66
CA TYR A 231 -16.19 -9.54 19.88
C TYR A 231 -15.41 -10.51 20.79
N LEU A 232 -14.61 -9.99 21.71
CA LEU A 232 -13.75 -10.80 22.59
C LEU A 232 -14.58 -11.70 23.53
N ARG A 233 -15.67 -11.17 24.07
CA ARG A 233 -16.53 -11.92 25.03
C ARG A 233 -17.45 -12.92 24.34
N CYS A 234 -18.07 -12.54 23.22
CA CYS A 234 -19.20 -13.30 22.66
C CYS A 234 -18.82 -14.13 21.43
N GLU A 235 -17.83 -13.70 20.64
CA GLU A 235 -17.60 -14.32 19.32
C GLU A 235 -16.19 -14.90 19.15
N ARG A 236 -15.19 -14.35 19.86
CA ARG A 236 -13.83 -14.84 19.66
C ARG A 236 -13.70 -16.26 20.18
N THR A 237 -13.43 -17.18 19.25
CA THR A 237 -13.21 -18.60 19.59
C THR A 237 -12.07 -18.73 20.60
N LEU A 238 -12.24 -19.59 21.60
CA LEU A 238 -11.16 -19.98 22.51
C LEU A 238 -10.02 -20.58 21.71
N THR A 239 -8.83 -19.98 21.85
CA THR A 239 -7.63 -20.35 21.08
C THR A 239 -6.39 -19.78 21.76
N ASN A 240 -5.25 -20.45 21.63
CA ASN A 240 -3.94 -19.96 22.10
C ASN A 240 -3.31 -18.96 21.11
N SER A 241 -4.00 -18.58 20.06
CA SER A 241 -3.50 -17.60 19.09
C SER A 241 -3.39 -16.23 19.77
N PRO A 242 -2.22 -15.55 19.72
CA PRO A 242 -2.08 -14.20 20.23
C PRO A 242 -2.79 -13.15 19.37
N PHE A 243 -3.11 -13.49 18.12
CA PHE A 243 -3.73 -12.55 17.20
C PHE A 243 -5.14 -12.16 17.61
N LEU A 244 -5.45 -10.88 17.50
CA LEU A 244 -6.76 -10.33 17.84
C LEU A 244 -7.86 -10.98 16.99
N PHE A 245 -7.71 -10.98 15.67
CA PHE A 245 -8.72 -11.51 14.76
C PHE A 245 -8.39 -12.93 14.29
N VAL A 246 -9.29 -13.84 14.64
CA VAL A 246 -9.16 -15.26 14.29
C VAL A 246 -10.32 -15.73 13.39
N SER A 247 -10.07 -16.80 12.68
CA SER A 247 -11.09 -17.47 11.87
C SER A 247 -12.05 -18.24 12.78
N TRP A 248 -13.34 -18.13 12.57
CA TRP A 248 -14.35 -18.76 13.44
C TRP A 248 -14.97 -20.02 12.86
N LYS A 249 -14.74 -20.34 11.57
CA LYS A 249 -15.33 -21.48 10.86
C LYS A 249 -14.28 -22.32 10.11
N GLY A 250 -14.65 -23.57 9.83
CA GLY A 250 -13.91 -24.51 9.01
C GLY A 250 -12.58 -24.97 9.63
N ARG A 251 -11.73 -25.58 8.80
CA ARG A 251 -10.42 -26.13 9.21
C ARG A 251 -9.46 -25.11 9.81
N ARG A 252 -9.72 -23.81 9.66
CA ARG A 252 -8.92 -22.71 10.18
C ARG A 252 -9.50 -22.05 11.43
N ARG A 253 -10.51 -22.66 12.06
CA ARG A 253 -11.11 -22.13 13.29
C ARG A 253 -10.03 -21.92 14.36
N GLY A 254 -10.02 -20.75 14.99
CA GLY A 254 -9.02 -20.35 16.00
C GLY A 254 -7.67 -19.95 15.46
N LEU A 255 -7.37 -20.16 14.17
CA LEU A 255 -6.11 -19.66 13.55
C LEU A 255 -6.25 -18.19 13.14
N PRO A 256 -5.13 -17.47 13.04
CA PRO A 256 -5.14 -16.07 12.61
C PRO A 256 -5.89 -15.84 11.30
N MET A 257 -6.65 -14.75 11.25
CA MET A 257 -7.37 -14.37 10.04
C MET A 257 -6.39 -14.03 8.91
N THR A 258 -6.65 -14.55 7.72
CA THR A 258 -5.77 -14.35 6.56
C THR A 258 -6.24 -13.20 5.69
N ALA A 259 -5.32 -12.67 4.85
CA ALA A 259 -5.69 -11.70 3.83
C ALA A 259 -6.75 -12.23 2.82
N ALA A 260 -6.82 -13.55 2.62
CA ALA A 260 -7.87 -14.17 1.82
C ALA A 260 -9.23 -14.13 2.54
N GLY A 261 -9.24 -14.43 3.85
CA GLY A 261 -10.42 -14.31 4.70
C GLY A 261 -10.96 -12.88 4.72
N LEU A 262 -10.07 -11.89 4.92
CA LEU A 262 -10.47 -10.48 4.86
C LEU A 262 -11.04 -10.08 3.49
N ARG A 263 -10.45 -10.52 2.39
CA ARG A 263 -11.02 -10.28 1.05
C ARG A 263 -12.37 -10.92 0.85
N SER A 264 -12.59 -12.14 1.40
CA SER A 264 -13.88 -12.82 1.35
C SER A 264 -14.95 -12.06 2.14
N LEU A 265 -14.61 -11.57 3.35
CA LEU A 265 -15.46 -10.70 4.16
C LEU A 265 -15.93 -9.49 3.35
N PHE A 266 -14.99 -8.72 2.82
CA PHE A 266 -15.34 -7.52 2.03
C PHE A 266 -16.13 -7.84 0.75
N ARG A 267 -15.86 -8.99 0.11
CA ARG A 267 -16.64 -9.44 -1.05
C ARG A 267 -18.10 -9.70 -0.67
N HIS A 268 -18.32 -10.40 0.44
CA HIS A 268 -19.66 -10.71 0.95
C HIS A 268 -20.43 -9.41 1.25
N HIS A 269 -19.85 -8.51 2.05
CA HIS A 269 -20.52 -7.27 2.46
C HIS A 269 -20.73 -6.28 1.31
N ARG A 270 -19.86 -6.25 0.29
CA ARG A 270 -20.08 -5.48 -0.94
C ARG A 270 -21.29 -5.94 -1.72
N LEU A 271 -21.51 -7.26 -1.79
CA LEU A 271 -22.67 -7.82 -2.47
C LEU A 271 -23.95 -7.51 -1.69
N SER A 272 -23.97 -7.76 -0.38
CA SER A 272 -25.15 -7.54 0.45
C SER A 272 -25.54 -6.06 0.59
N SER A 273 -24.58 -5.16 0.66
CA SER A 273 -24.82 -3.72 0.75
C SER A 273 -25.02 -3.03 -0.61
N LYS A 274 -24.75 -3.72 -1.72
CA LYS A 274 -24.73 -3.17 -3.09
C LYS A 274 -23.75 -1.98 -3.26
N ILE A 275 -22.59 -2.02 -2.59
CA ILE A 275 -21.56 -0.98 -2.65
C ILE A 275 -20.26 -1.59 -3.18
N PRO A 276 -20.08 -1.70 -4.50
CA PRO A 276 -18.94 -2.41 -5.12
C PRO A 276 -17.59 -1.77 -4.81
N GLN A 277 -17.54 -0.47 -4.55
CA GLN A 277 -16.33 0.27 -4.21
C GLN A 277 -15.89 0.10 -2.75
N ALA A 278 -16.70 -0.46 -1.85
CA ALA A 278 -16.37 -0.66 -0.45
C ALA A 278 -15.28 -1.72 -0.30
N ASN A 279 -14.04 -1.30 -0.13
CA ASN A 279 -12.89 -2.15 0.11
C ASN A 279 -12.01 -1.56 1.22
N PRO A 280 -11.10 -2.33 1.83
CA PRO A 280 -10.28 -1.86 2.94
C PRO A 280 -9.58 -0.52 2.70
N HIS A 281 -9.02 -0.33 1.51
CA HIS A 281 -8.36 0.92 1.17
C HIS A 281 -9.34 2.10 1.09
N ARG A 282 -10.56 1.86 0.61
CA ARG A 282 -11.57 2.89 0.51
C ARG A 282 -12.00 3.39 1.90
N PHE A 283 -12.19 2.49 2.87
CA PHE A 283 -12.50 2.88 4.26
C PHE A 283 -11.41 3.73 4.88
N ARG A 284 -10.16 3.31 4.75
CA ARG A 284 -9.03 4.13 5.20
C ARG A 284 -8.93 5.47 4.44
N HIS A 285 -9.29 5.52 3.17
CA HIS A 285 -9.35 6.78 2.43
C HIS A 285 -10.50 7.68 2.93
N THR A 286 -11.64 7.09 3.26
CA THR A 286 -12.76 7.80 3.88
C THR A 286 -12.32 8.40 5.21
N PHE A 287 -11.69 7.62 6.09
CA PHE A 287 -11.08 8.17 7.32
C PHE A 287 -10.19 9.38 7.05
N GLY A 288 -9.21 9.24 6.14
CA GLY A 288 -8.29 10.33 5.84
C GLY A 288 -8.99 11.59 5.32
N SER A 289 -10.00 11.43 4.48
CA SER A 289 -10.77 12.55 3.94
C SER A 289 -11.67 13.19 5.01
N ASP A 290 -12.30 12.40 5.86
CA ASP A 290 -13.18 12.89 6.92
C ASP A 290 -12.37 13.62 8.00
N MET A 291 -11.18 13.13 8.35
CA MET A 291 -10.28 13.81 9.27
C MET A 291 -9.81 15.18 8.73
N VAL A 292 -9.47 15.26 7.44
CA VAL A 292 -9.13 16.55 6.81
C VAL A 292 -10.31 17.51 6.85
N ARG A 293 -11.53 17.06 6.53
CA ARG A 293 -12.75 17.87 6.61
C ARG A 293 -13.05 18.33 8.04
N ALA A 294 -12.73 17.48 9.04
CA ALA A 294 -12.83 17.83 10.45
C ALA A 294 -11.74 18.81 10.92
N GLY A 295 -10.79 19.18 10.05
CA GLY A 295 -9.74 20.16 10.36
C GLY A 295 -8.55 19.62 11.14
N ILE A 296 -8.31 18.28 11.14
CA ILE A 296 -7.11 17.72 11.77
C ILE A 296 -5.85 18.23 11.06
N SER A 297 -4.80 18.55 11.82
CA SER A 297 -3.54 18.97 11.23
C SER A 297 -2.89 17.85 10.39
N LEU A 298 -2.24 18.21 9.28
CA LEU A 298 -1.57 17.22 8.42
C LEU A 298 -0.51 16.38 9.15
N PRO A 299 0.32 16.94 10.04
CA PRO A 299 1.26 16.14 10.83
C PRO A 299 0.55 15.11 11.70
N ALA A 300 -0.56 15.48 12.37
CA ALA A 300 -1.35 14.55 13.18
C ALA A 300 -1.95 13.44 12.31
N LEU A 301 -2.54 13.77 11.16
CA LEU A 301 -3.08 12.78 10.24
C LEU A 301 -1.99 11.85 9.69
N MET A 302 -0.80 12.39 9.36
CA MET A 302 0.36 11.57 8.97
C MET A 302 0.73 10.56 10.05
N HIS A 303 0.75 10.97 11.31
CA HIS A 303 1.04 10.11 12.44
C HIS A 303 -0.01 9.01 12.59
N LEU A 304 -1.29 9.37 12.65
CA LEU A 304 -2.41 8.43 12.77
C LEU A 304 -2.39 7.40 11.62
N MET A 305 -2.20 7.83 10.40
CA MET A 305 -2.16 6.94 9.24
C MET A 305 -0.81 6.21 9.07
N GLY A 306 0.23 6.56 9.80
CA GLY A 306 1.57 5.99 9.62
C GLY A 306 2.12 6.21 8.21
N HIS A 307 2.04 7.44 7.70
CA HIS A 307 2.63 7.84 6.43
C HIS A 307 4.06 8.35 6.64
N ALA A 308 5.03 7.71 5.98
CA ALA A 308 6.43 8.15 6.03
C ALA A 308 6.71 9.41 5.19
N GLN A 309 5.79 9.77 4.30
CA GLN A 309 5.98 10.88 3.36
C GLN A 309 4.71 11.72 3.28
N ILE A 310 4.87 13.02 3.42
CA ILE A 310 3.77 13.99 3.45
C ILE A 310 2.90 13.95 2.18
N HIS A 311 3.50 13.76 1.01
CA HIS A 311 2.73 13.71 -0.24
C HIS A 311 1.72 12.56 -0.31
N THR A 312 1.88 11.53 0.52
CA THR A 312 0.87 10.47 0.64
C THR A 312 -0.37 10.97 1.35
N THR A 313 -0.21 11.85 2.35
CA THR A 313 -1.30 12.48 3.10
C THR A 313 -1.93 13.61 2.28
N MET A 314 -1.14 14.35 1.50
CA MET A 314 -1.62 15.41 0.61
C MET A 314 -2.68 14.94 -0.41
N ARG A 315 -2.79 13.64 -0.66
CA ARG A 315 -3.86 13.08 -1.50
C ARG A 315 -5.26 13.30 -0.92
N TYR A 316 -5.37 13.50 0.38
CA TYR A 316 -6.64 13.76 1.07
C TYR A 316 -6.99 15.25 1.10
N VAL A 317 -6.00 16.12 0.88
CA VAL A 317 -6.13 17.58 0.83
C VAL A 317 -6.53 18.05 -0.58
N GLN A 318 -7.32 17.28 -1.29
CA GLN A 318 -7.95 17.77 -2.52
C GLN A 318 -9.24 18.49 -2.11
N LEU A 319 -9.06 19.71 -1.62
CA LEU A 319 -10.15 20.59 -1.25
C LEU A 319 -10.97 20.91 -2.51
N ALA A 320 -12.28 20.68 -2.45
CA ALA A 320 -13.17 21.28 -3.41
C ALA A 320 -13.05 22.82 -3.26
N PRO A 321 -13.28 23.63 -4.31
CA PRO A 321 -13.25 25.11 -4.18
C PRO A 321 -14.09 25.65 -3.02
N GLN A 322 -15.22 25.01 -2.73
CA GLN A 322 -16.09 25.33 -1.59
C GLN A 322 -15.42 25.11 -0.22
N ASP A 323 -14.60 24.05 -0.08
CA ASP A 323 -13.85 23.79 1.17
C ASP A 323 -12.78 24.85 1.40
N VAL A 324 -12.12 25.34 0.33
CA VAL A 324 -11.15 26.46 0.40
C VAL A 324 -11.82 27.73 0.90
N TRP A 325 -13.00 28.06 0.39
CA TRP A 325 -13.75 29.24 0.85
C TRP A 325 -14.19 29.13 2.31
N GLN A 326 -14.60 27.95 2.75
CA GLN A 326 -14.99 27.72 4.14
C GLN A 326 -13.79 27.86 5.09
N GLU A 327 -12.63 27.30 4.73
CA GLU A 327 -11.40 27.43 5.51
C GLU A 327 -10.93 28.89 5.57
N TYR A 328 -10.98 29.60 4.44
CA TYR A 328 -10.67 31.02 4.38
C TYR A 328 -11.60 31.85 5.28
N ALA A 329 -12.90 31.62 5.19
CA ALA A 329 -13.89 32.33 6.01
C ALA A 329 -13.67 32.07 7.52
N ARG A 330 -13.34 30.81 7.92
CA ARG A 330 -13.01 30.49 9.31
C ARG A 330 -11.75 31.23 9.77
N ALA A 331 -10.70 31.23 8.97
CA ALA A 331 -9.45 31.92 9.29
C ALA A 331 -9.62 33.41 9.45
N VAL A 332 -10.43 34.05 8.56
CA VAL A 332 -10.79 35.47 8.65
C VAL A 332 -11.60 35.74 9.89
N ALA A 333 -12.62 34.93 10.18
CA ALA A 333 -13.46 35.12 11.38
C ALA A 333 -12.64 35.01 12.68
N GLN A 334 -11.63 34.13 12.75
CA GLN A 334 -10.70 34.06 13.88
C GLN A 334 -9.87 35.34 14.02
N ARG A 335 -9.38 35.92 12.90
CA ARG A 335 -8.61 37.15 12.89
C ARG A 335 -9.45 38.34 13.37
N VAL A 336 -10.70 38.44 12.89
CA VAL A 336 -11.62 39.53 13.30
C VAL A 336 -11.88 39.46 14.81
N ARG A 337 -12.03 38.30 15.40
CA ARG A 337 -12.17 38.15 16.86
C ARG A 337 -10.96 38.63 17.65
N LEU A 338 -9.75 38.52 17.08
CA LEU A 338 -8.50 38.97 17.71
C LEU A 338 -8.29 40.48 17.61
N SER A 339 -8.98 41.12 16.67
CA SER A 339 -8.85 42.58 16.40
C SER A 339 -10.02 43.44 16.91
N SER A 340 -10.99 42.84 17.61
CA SER A 340 -12.05 43.60 18.28
C SER A 340 -11.44 44.32 19.48
N PRO A 341 -11.40 45.67 19.54
CA PRO A 341 -10.93 46.36 20.72
C PRO A 341 -11.90 46.05 21.87
N GLU A 342 -11.30 45.69 23.04
CA GLU A 342 -12.08 45.69 24.27
C GLU A 342 -12.68 47.09 24.44
N THR A 343 -14.00 47.19 24.35
CA THR A 343 -14.71 48.40 24.69
C THR A 343 -14.56 48.66 26.18
N PRO A 344 -14.15 49.89 26.61
CA PRO A 344 -13.94 50.23 28.02
C PRO A 344 -15.20 50.13 28.85
#